data_8c6bff7838ebd7a87c29a556f54167a5
#
_entry.id   8c6bff7838ebd7a87c29a556f54167a5
#
_cell.length_a   1.000
_cell.length_b   1.000
_cell.length_c   1.000
_cell.angle_alpha   90.00
_cell.angle_beta   90.00
_cell.angle_gamma   90.00
#
_symmetry.space_group_name_H-M   'P 1'
#
loop_
_entity.id
_entity.type
_entity.pdbx_description
1 polymer ?
#
loop_
_entity_poly.entity_id
_entity_poly.type
_entity_poly.pdbx_seq_one_letter_code
_entity_poly.pdbx_strand_id
1 'polypeptide(L)'
;MSTSDGTWNGIDLAENRARMVRGELYTAFVPELTKERRIASQACAAYNRLATEVSRREQVKLFKKIVTSTPELPPAKENPDEDEAQLTAFPWAEPPFKVDYCGRISIGENSFFNFNFIILNTCEVRIGSRCLFGPNVSLFAGTHPLDPAIRNGTAGPENGGPIEIGDDCWFGGNVTVLPNVKVGRGVTVGAGSVVTKSVPPFAVVVGNPARIVRKIESKWADEHFAAHPEEQWELPAKK
;
A
#
# COMPACT_ATOMS: atom_id res chain seq x y z
N MET A 1 -20.95 -22.61 9.04
CA MET A 1 -21.99 -21.64 9.42
C MET A 1 -21.46 -20.89 10.63
N SER A 2 -21.52 -19.54 10.65
CA SER A 2 -21.17 -18.81 11.89
C SER A 2 -22.22 -19.14 12.93
N THR A 3 -21.76 -19.46 14.11
CA THR A 3 -22.63 -19.69 15.27
C THR A 3 -23.09 -18.35 15.83
N SER A 4 -24.19 -18.33 16.58
CA SER A 4 -24.75 -17.11 17.20
C SER A 4 -23.81 -16.47 18.24
N ASP A 5 -22.73 -17.15 18.60
CA ASP A 5 -21.72 -16.73 19.58
C ASP A 5 -20.49 -16.02 18.95
N GLY A 6 -20.51 -15.71 17.65
CA GLY A 6 -19.39 -15.05 16.98
C GLY A 6 -18.22 -15.97 16.60
N THR A 7 -18.41 -17.29 16.67
CA THR A 7 -17.39 -18.27 16.26
C THR A 7 -17.70 -18.89 14.89
N TRP A 8 -16.66 -19.38 14.21
CA TRP A 8 -16.73 -20.19 13.00
C TRP A 8 -15.76 -21.35 13.09
N ASN A 9 -16.28 -22.58 13.10
CA ASN A 9 -15.47 -23.80 13.27
C ASN A 9 -14.50 -23.73 14.46
N GLY A 10 -14.96 -23.18 15.61
CA GLY A 10 -14.15 -23.02 16.81
C GLY A 10 -13.19 -21.82 16.80
N ILE A 11 -13.21 -21.00 15.74
CA ILE A 11 -12.39 -19.78 15.62
C ILE A 11 -13.25 -18.59 16.09
N ASP A 12 -12.76 -17.85 17.09
CA ASP A 12 -13.30 -16.55 17.47
C ASP A 12 -12.99 -15.55 16.34
N LEU A 13 -14.04 -15.06 15.67
CA LEU A 13 -13.89 -14.19 14.51
C LEU A 13 -13.32 -12.81 14.87
N ALA A 14 -13.66 -12.27 16.03
CA ALA A 14 -13.17 -10.97 16.48
C ALA A 14 -11.67 -11.04 16.79
N GLU A 15 -11.23 -12.07 17.53
CA GLU A 15 -9.81 -12.28 17.83
C GLU A 15 -9.02 -12.64 16.57
N ASN A 16 -9.58 -13.45 15.66
CA ASN A 16 -8.96 -13.78 14.38
C ASN A 16 -8.67 -12.52 13.55
N ARG A 17 -9.63 -11.60 13.51
CA ARG A 17 -9.46 -10.28 12.86
C ARG A 17 -8.41 -9.43 13.59
N ALA A 18 -8.44 -9.39 14.91
CA ALA A 18 -7.47 -8.64 15.70
C ALA A 18 -6.04 -9.15 15.45
N ARG A 19 -5.82 -10.46 15.39
CA ARG A 19 -4.54 -11.09 15.01
C ARG A 19 -4.09 -10.68 13.63
N MET A 20 -4.99 -10.75 12.63
CA MET A 20 -4.69 -10.28 11.27
C MET A 20 -4.16 -8.84 11.25
N VAL A 21 -4.83 -7.93 11.97
CA VAL A 21 -4.44 -6.52 12.03
C VAL A 21 -3.07 -6.33 12.72
N ARG A 22 -2.77 -7.12 13.76
CA ARG A 22 -1.48 -7.11 14.46
C ARG A 22 -0.35 -7.81 13.69
N GLY A 23 -0.67 -8.49 12.56
CA GLY A 23 0.31 -9.27 11.78
C GLY A 23 0.62 -10.64 12.36
N GLU A 24 -0.17 -11.12 13.33
CA GLU A 24 -0.06 -12.44 13.94
C GLU A 24 -0.70 -13.52 13.06
N LEU A 25 -0.49 -14.79 13.41
CA LEU A 25 -1.13 -15.91 12.72
C LEU A 25 -2.66 -15.84 12.84
N TYR A 26 -3.35 -15.84 11.73
CA TYR A 26 -4.80 -15.77 11.62
C TYR A 26 -5.32 -16.71 10.53
N THR A 27 -6.58 -17.06 10.55
CA THR A 27 -7.23 -17.89 9.53
C THR A 27 -7.88 -16.98 8.46
N ALA A 28 -7.34 -17.01 7.23
CA ALA A 28 -7.74 -16.12 6.14
C ALA A 28 -9.08 -16.51 5.48
N PHE A 29 -9.46 -17.78 5.51
CA PHE A 29 -10.63 -18.30 4.79
C PHE A 29 -11.90 -18.34 5.65
N VAL A 30 -11.98 -17.56 6.73
CA VAL A 30 -13.24 -17.36 7.44
C VAL A 30 -14.25 -16.60 6.54
N PRO A 31 -15.56 -16.83 6.71
CA PRO A 31 -16.59 -16.28 5.80
C PRO A 31 -16.55 -14.76 5.64
N GLU A 32 -16.32 -14.03 6.73
CA GLU A 32 -16.27 -12.57 6.71
C GLU A 32 -15.09 -12.03 5.88
N LEU A 33 -13.87 -12.58 6.06
CA LEU A 33 -12.69 -12.14 5.31
C LEU A 33 -12.81 -12.53 3.82
N THR A 34 -13.38 -13.70 3.53
CA THR A 34 -13.68 -14.13 2.16
C THR A 34 -14.69 -13.20 1.49
N LYS A 35 -15.71 -12.75 2.22
CA LYS A 35 -16.68 -11.75 1.71
C LYS A 35 -16.01 -10.41 1.43
N GLU A 36 -15.15 -9.93 2.32
CA GLU A 36 -14.42 -8.66 2.13
C GLU A 36 -13.50 -8.71 0.90
N ARG A 37 -12.71 -9.76 0.72
CA ARG A 37 -11.89 -9.93 -0.50
C ARG A 37 -12.72 -9.95 -1.77
N ARG A 38 -13.90 -10.57 -1.75
CA ARG A 38 -14.82 -10.54 -2.89
C ARG A 38 -15.31 -9.13 -3.20
N ILE A 39 -15.65 -8.34 -2.19
CA ILE A 39 -16.05 -6.93 -2.35
C ILE A 39 -14.90 -6.13 -2.98
N ALA A 40 -13.68 -6.29 -2.46
CA ALA A 40 -12.51 -5.61 -2.99
C ALA A 40 -12.21 -6.01 -4.45
N SER A 41 -12.29 -7.31 -4.76
CA SER A 41 -12.13 -7.81 -6.13
C SER A 41 -13.16 -7.21 -7.09
N GLN A 42 -14.42 -7.07 -6.67
CA GLN A 42 -15.48 -6.44 -7.48
C GLN A 42 -15.23 -4.94 -7.68
N ALA A 43 -14.81 -4.21 -6.62
CA ALA A 43 -14.46 -2.80 -6.72
C ALA A 43 -13.27 -2.56 -7.66
N CYS A 44 -12.20 -3.37 -7.53
CA CYS A 44 -11.05 -3.33 -8.43
C CYS A 44 -11.46 -3.64 -9.89
N ALA A 45 -12.29 -4.66 -10.11
CA ALA A 45 -12.75 -5.02 -11.46
C ALA A 45 -13.56 -3.87 -12.09
N ALA A 46 -14.43 -3.21 -11.32
CA ALA A 46 -15.20 -2.06 -11.81
C ALA A 46 -14.28 -0.87 -12.16
N TYR A 47 -13.33 -0.54 -11.27
CA TYR A 47 -12.34 0.50 -11.52
C TYR A 47 -11.53 0.20 -12.78
N ASN A 48 -10.93 -0.99 -12.86
CA ASN A 48 -10.02 -1.37 -13.94
C ASN A 48 -10.70 -1.40 -15.32
N ARG A 49 -12.02 -1.63 -15.35
CA ARG A 49 -12.80 -1.61 -16.60
C ARG A 49 -13.19 -0.20 -17.02
N LEU A 50 -13.53 0.67 -16.07
CA LEU A 50 -14.20 1.93 -16.35
C LEU A 50 -13.30 3.15 -16.25
N ALA A 51 -12.18 3.07 -15.52
CA ALA A 51 -11.36 4.24 -15.16
C ALA A 51 -10.86 5.06 -16.35
N THR A 52 -10.63 4.42 -17.50
CA THR A 52 -10.18 5.09 -18.73
C THR A 52 -11.31 5.61 -19.62
N GLU A 53 -12.57 5.27 -19.31
CA GLU A 53 -13.74 5.60 -20.13
C GLU A 53 -14.60 6.70 -19.50
N VAL A 54 -14.31 7.11 -18.27
CA VAL A 54 -15.12 8.05 -17.49
C VAL A 54 -14.35 9.33 -17.16
N SER A 55 -15.07 10.38 -16.72
CA SER A 55 -14.45 11.62 -16.26
C SER A 55 -13.57 11.38 -15.03
N ARG A 56 -12.62 12.30 -14.78
CA ARG A 56 -11.75 12.25 -13.59
C ARG A 56 -12.55 12.13 -12.28
N ARG A 57 -13.66 12.84 -12.16
CA ARG A 57 -14.54 12.75 -11.00
C ARG A 57 -15.11 11.34 -10.78
N GLU A 58 -15.59 10.72 -11.83
CA GLU A 58 -16.10 9.34 -11.75
C GLU A 58 -14.99 8.33 -11.48
N GLN A 59 -13.79 8.56 -12.04
CA GLN A 59 -12.60 7.77 -11.71
C GLN A 59 -12.29 7.84 -10.22
N VAL A 60 -12.28 9.03 -9.60
CA VAL A 60 -12.06 9.20 -8.15
C VAL A 60 -13.17 8.52 -7.34
N LYS A 61 -14.43 8.60 -7.76
CA LYS A 61 -15.53 7.88 -7.09
C LYS A 61 -15.36 6.37 -7.12
N LEU A 62 -14.89 5.82 -8.25
CA LEU A 62 -14.59 4.40 -8.37
C LEU A 62 -13.39 4.01 -7.48
N PHE A 63 -12.32 4.82 -7.49
CA PHE A 63 -11.15 4.60 -6.66
C PHE A 63 -11.46 4.66 -5.16
N LYS A 64 -12.33 5.58 -4.73
CA LYS A 64 -12.78 5.70 -3.34
C LYS A 64 -13.48 4.44 -2.81
N LYS A 65 -14.07 3.61 -3.69
CA LYS A 65 -14.64 2.31 -3.29
C LYS A 65 -13.55 1.27 -2.94
N ILE A 66 -12.32 1.47 -3.44
CA ILE A 66 -11.17 0.61 -3.15
C ILE A 66 -10.41 1.16 -1.95
N VAL A 67 -10.06 2.45 -1.98
CA VAL A 67 -9.32 3.17 -0.93
C VAL A 67 -10.30 4.05 -0.16
N THR A 68 -10.93 3.48 0.86
CA THR A 68 -12.04 4.10 1.59
C THR A 68 -11.61 5.31 2.44
N SER A 69 -10.32 5.48 2.69
CA SER A 69 -9.73 6.66 3.37
C SER A 69 -9.62 7.90 2.46
N THR A 70 -9.88 7.75 1.16
CA THR A 70 -9.88 8.89 0.22
C THR A 70 -10.88 9.96 0.67
N PRO A 71 -10.48 11.26 0.75
CA PRO A 71 -11.34 12.35 1.19
C PRO A 71 -12.65 12.47 0.40
N GLU A 72 -13.61 13.21 0.94
CA GLU A 72 -14.83 13.53 0.21
C GLU A 72 -14.52 14.46 -0.97
N LEU A 73 -15.24 14.23 -2.07
CA LEU A 73 -15.10 15.04 -3.27
C LEU A 73 -15.72 16.43 -3.03
N PRO A 74 -15.08 17.48 -3.52
CA PRO A 74 -15.68 18.81 -3.53
C PRO A 74 -16.93 18.83 -4.41
N PRO A 75 -17.85 19.81 -4.24
CA PRO A 75 -19.00 19.97 -5.12
C PRO A 75 -18.57 20.02 -6.60
N ALA A 76 -19.35 19.37 -7.45
CA ALA A 76 -19.07 19.35 -8.89
C ALA A 76 -19.17 20.77 -9.48
N LYS A 77 -18.31 21.09 -10.45
CA LYS A 77 -18.36 22.29 -11.25
C LYS A 77 -19.12 22.05 -12.54
N GLU A 78 -19.77 23.08 -13.06
CA GLU A 78 -20.45 23.00 -14.38
C GLU A 78 -19.45 22.87 -15.54
N ASN A 79 -18.33 23.57 -15.44
CA ASN A 79 -17.25 23.48 -16.42
C ASN A 79 -16.40 22.22 -16.13
N PRO A 80 -16.27 21.26 -17.07
CA PRO A 80 -15.52 20.03 -16.88
C PRO A 80 -14.03 20.26 -16.55
N ASP A 81 -13.38 21.26 -17.16
CA ASP A 81 -11.95 21.54 -16.93
C ASP A 81 -11.72 22.09 -15.53
N GLU A 82 -12.64 22.96 -15.05
CA GLU A 82 -12.59 23.46 -13.67
C GLU A 82 -12.90 22.35 -12.67
N ASP A 83 -13.79 21.42 -13.03
CA ASP A 83 -14.13 20.27 -12.19
C ASP A 83 -12.94 19.32 -12.04
N GLU A 84 -12.21 19.07 -13.12
CA GLU A 84 -11.00 18.26 -13.09
C GLU A 84 -9.88 18.95 -12.32
N ALA A 85 -9.68 20.24 -12.52
CA ALA A 85 -8.62 21.03 -11.87
C ALA A 85 -8.70 20.99 -10.33
N GLN A 86 -9.92 20.95 -9.75
CA GLN A 86 -10.08 20.85 -8.29
C GLN A 86 -9.77 19.44 -7.74
N LEU A 87 -9.55 18.44 -8.60
CA LEU A 87 -9.29 17.05 -8.19
C LEU A 87 -7.80 16.67 -8.26
N THR A 88 -6.92 17.62 -8.48
CA THR A 88 -5.45 17.39 -8.61
C THR A 88 -4.81 16.85 -7.33
N ALA A 89 -5.39 17.13 -6.16
CA ALA A 89 -4.93 16.57 -4.90
C ALA A 89 -5.30 15.08 -4.72
N PHE A 90 -6.29 14.57 -5.45
CA PHE A 90 -6.66 13.16 -5.35
C PHE A 90 -5.65 12.25 -6.01
N PRO A 91 -5.37 11.06 -5.44
CA PRO A 91 -4.45 10.10 -6.04
C PRO A 91 -4.88 9.74 -7.47
N TRP A 92 -3.90 9.55 -8.34
CA TRP A 92 -4.12 9.08 -9.71
C TRP A 92 -3.58 7.66 -9.84
N ALA A 93 -4.42 6.72 -10.26
CA ALA A 93 -4.01 5.33 -10.47
C ALA A 93 -4.35 4.89 -11.89
N GLU A 94 -3.35 4.44 -12.62
CA GLU A 94 -3.54 3.80 -13.93
C GLU A 94 -3.98 2.35 -13.75
N PRO A 95 -5.02 1.90 -14.45
CA PRO A 95 -5.43 0.49 -14.40
C PRO A 95 -4.41 -0.44 -15.08
N PRO A 96 -4.33 -1.72 -14.65
CA PRO A 96 -5.06 -2.27 -13.52
C PRO A 96 -4.43 -1.94 -12.15
N PHE A 97 -5.30 -1.67 -11.18
CA PHE A 97 -4.97 -1.49 -9.76
C PHE A 97 -5.66 -2.58 -8.94
N LYS A 98 -4.97 -3.24 -8.03
CA LYS A 98 -5.50 -4.37 -7.27
C LYS A 98 -5.15 -4.31 -5.79
N VAL A 99 -6.14 -4.64 -4.96
CA VAL A 99 -5.98 -4.80 -3.51
C VAL A 99 -6.72 -6.06 -3.04
N ASP A 100 -6.33 -6.62 -1.89
CA ASP A 100 -7.05 -7.73 -1.26
C ASP A 100 -8.27 -7.27 -0.49
N TYR A 101 -8.20 -6.14 0.19
CA TYR A 101 -9.28 -5.62 1.03
C TYR A 101 -9.50 -4.13 0.76
N CYS A 102 -10.76 -3.69 0.64
CA CYS A 102 -11.08 -2.28 0.73
C CYS A 102 -10.86 -1.78 2.17
N GLY A 103 -10.37 -0.58 2.35
CA GLY A 103 -9.91 -0.10 3.66
C GLY A 103 -8.49 -0.61 3.99
N ARG A 104 -8.02 -0.40 5.19
CA ARG A 104 -6.63 -0.71 5.61
C ARG A 104 -5.55 -0.19 4.66
N ILE A 105 -5.89 0.79 3.83
CA ILE A 105 -4.99 1.51 2.94
C ILE A 105 -5.28 2.98 3.13
N SER A 106 -4.25 3.77 3.37
CA SER A 106 -4.31 5.22 3.31
C SER A 106 -3.30 5.74 2.30
N ILE A 107 -3.73 6.71 1.49
CA ILE A 107 -2.89 7.32 0.45
C ILE A 107 -3.02 8.84 0.60
N GLY A 108 -1.87 9.49 0.71
CA GLY A 108 -1.76 10.94 0.75
C GLY A 108 -2.06 11.60 -0.59
N GLU A 109 -2.12 12.91 -0.57
CA GLU A 109 -2.48 13.75 -1.72
C GLU A 109 -1.47 13.66 -2.84
N ASN A 110 -1.94 13.89 -4.08
CA ASN A 110 -1.10 14.05 -5.27
C ASN A 110 -0.09 12.91 -5.47
N SER A 111 -0.52 11.67 -5.20
CA SER A 111 0.29 10.47 -5.44
C SER A 111 -0.15 9.78 -6.74
N PHE A 112 0.82 9.27 -7.50
CA PHE A 112 0.60 8.63 -8.80
C PHE A 112 1.03 7.16 -8.79
N PHE A 113 0.14 6.30 -9.28
CA PHE A 113 0.34 4.85 -9.40
C PHE A 113 0.25 4.46 -10.87
N ASN A 114 1.34 3.96 -11.42
CA ASN A 114 1.39 3.46 -12.79
C ASN A 114 0.79 2.05 -12.89
N PHE A 115 0.73 1.50 -14.10
CA PHE A 115 0.07 0.24 -14.45
C PHE A 115 0.49 -0.94 -13.57
N ASN A 116 -0.48 -1.84 -13.30
CA ASN A 116 -0.26 -3.08 -12.54
C ASN A 116 0.22 -2.86 -11.09
N PHE A 117 -0.34 -1.88 -10.40
CA PHE A 117 -0.05 -1.69 -8.99
C PHE A 117 -0.83 -2.68 -8.13
N ILE A 118 -0.15 -3.36 -7.19
CA ILE A 118 -0.72 -4.41 -6.35
C ILE A 118 -0.46 -4.13 -4.89
N ILE A 119 -1.50 -4.22 -4.05
CA ILE A 119 -1.37 -4.16 -2.59
C ILE A 119 -2.03 -5.39 -1.97
N LEU A 120 -1.23 -6.30 -1.40
CA LEU A 120 -1.75 -7.36 -0.54
C LEU A 120 -1.82 -6.82 0.89
N ASN A 121 -2.91 -6.16 1.23
CA ASN A 121 -3.10 -5.42 2.48
C ASN A 121 -3.75 -6.24 3.59
N THR A 122 -3.17 -7.40 3.89
CA THR A 122 -3.47 -8.18 5.09
C THR A 122 -3.37 -7.30 6.34
N CYS A 123 -2.23 -6.61 6.51
CA CYS A 123 -2.03 -5.54 7.48
C CYS A 123 -2.18 -4.16 6.81
N GLU A 124 -2.12 -3.12 7.61
CA GLU A 124 -2.27 -1.74 7.14
C GLU A 124 -1.13 -1.33 6.20
N VAL A 125 -1.49 -0.62 5.13
CA VAL A 125 -0.54 0.01 4.21
C VAL A 125 -0.81 1.50 4.18
N ARG A 126 0.18 2.29 4.59
CA ARG A 126 0.14 3.76 4.56
C ARG A 126 1.11 4.27 3.51
N ILE A 127 0.62 5.14 2.65
CA ILE A 127 1.39 5.82 1.61
C ILE A 127 1.21 7.31 1.80
N GLY A 128 2.31 8.02 1.89
CA GLY A 128 2.33 9.47 2.03
C GLY A 128 1.89 10.22 0.78
N SER A 129 2.05 11.53 0.82
CA SER A 129 1.69 12.45 -0.26
C SER A 129 2.81 12.57 -1.30
N ARG A 130 2.46 12.93 -2.52
CA ARG A 130 3.40 13.21 -3.63
C ARG A 130 4.33 12.05 -3.96
N CYS A 131 3.85 10.82 -3.74
CA CYS A 131 4.58 9.61 -4.09
C CYS A 131 4.35 9.23 -5.55
N LEU A 132 5.41 8.81 -6.22
CA LEU A 132 5.36 8.35 -7.61
C LEU A 132 5.76 6.89 -7.70
N PHE A 133 4.89 6.08 -8.30
CA PHE A 133 5.15 4.65 -8.48
C PHE A 133 5.19 4.29 -9.96
N GLY A 134 6.28 3.66 -10.39
CA GLY A 134 6.41 3.08 -11.72
C GLY A 134 5.52 1.85 -11.91
N PRO A 135 5.48 1.27 -13.12
CA PRO A 135 4.64 0.09 -13.40
C PRO A 135 5.11 -1.15 -12.64
N ASN A 136 4.16 -2.06 -12.38
CA ASN A 136 4.41 -3.35 -11.72
C ASN A 136 5.01 -3.22 -10.31
N VAL A 137 4.66 -2.21 -9.55
CA VAL A 137 5.05 -2.10 -8.14
C VAL A 137 4.08 -2.90 -7.28
N SER A 138 4.63 -3.66 -6.32
CA SER A 138 3.87 -4.51 -5.42
C SER A 138 4.23 -4.25 -3.96
N LEU A 139 3.22 -4.04 -3.13
CA LEU A 139 3.34 -3.89 -1.68
C LEU A 139 2.71 -5.12 -1.03
N PHE A 140 3.54 -5.98 -0.43
CA PHE A 140 3.09 -7.23 0.18
C PHE A 140 3.11 -7.11 1.71
N ALA A 141 1.98 -6.71 2.30
CA ALA A 141 1.80 -6.68 3.75
C ALA A 141 1.36 -8.04 4.32
N GLY A 142 1.09 -9.03 3.46
CA GLY A 142 0.78 -10.41 3.80
C GLY A 142 1.96 -11.35 3.56
N THR A 143 2.05 -12.41 4.37
CA THR A 143 3.03 -13.49 4.24
C THR A 143 2.50 -14.79 4.84
N HIS A 144 3.30 -15.84 4.82
CA HIS A 144 2.95 -17.17 5.35
C HIS A 144 4.05 -17.70 6.26
N PRO A 145 3.71 -18.64 7.18
CA PRO A 145 4.70 -19.38 7.94
C PRO A 145 5.73 -20.05 7.04
N LEU A 146 7.00 -19.98 7.44
CA LEU A 146 8.08 -20.68 6.73
C LEU A 146 7.99 -22.19 6.86
N ASP A 147 7.55 -22.70 8.03
CA ASP A 147 7.32 -24.11 8.27
C ASP A 147 6.15 -24.61 7.40
N PRO A 148 6.39 -25.54 6.46
CA PRO A 148 5.36 -26.05 5.57
C PRO A 148 4.25 -26.83 6.29
N ALA A 149 4.54 -27.43 7.45
CA ALA A 149 3.53 -28.12 8.23
C ALA A 149 2.53 -27.13 8.89
N ILE A 150 3.02 -25.96 9.32
CA ILE A 150 2.17 -24.88 9.83
C ILE A 150 1.43 -24.18 8.67
N ARG A 151 2.14 -23.89 7.56
CA ARG A 151 1.57 -23.21 6.38
C ARG A 151 0.43 -24.01 5.74
N ASN A 152 0.53 -25.33 5.67
CA ASN A 152 -0.52 -26.30 5.32
C ASN A 152 -1.48 -25.85 4.18
N GLY A 153 -0.96 -25.27 3.09
CA GLY A 153 -1.75 -24.77 1.95
C GLY A 153 -2.82 -23.78 2.39
N THR A 154 -4.03 -23.90 1.85
CA THR A 154 -5.16 -23.02 2.18
C THR A 154 -5.84 -23.34 3.50
N ALA A 155 -5.48 -24.46 4.15
CA ALA A 155 -6.01 -24.83 5.45
C ALA A 155 -5.21 -24.24 6.62
N GLY A 156 -3.98 -23.80 6.38
CA GLY A 156 -3.14 -23.20 7.39
C GLY A 156 -3.36 -21.71 7.58
N PRO A 157 -2.71 -21.12 8.60
CA PRO A 157 -2.80 -19.70 8.87
C PRO A 157 -1.91 -18.87 7.95
N GLU A 158 -2.25 -17.58 7.86
CA GLU A 158 -1.44 -16.52 7.28
C GLU A 158 -0.98 -15.55 8.36
N ASN A 159 -0.03 -14.70 8.06
CA ASN A 159 0.39 -13.58 8.89
C ASN A 159 0.85 -12.41 8.00
N GLY A 160 1.31 -11.32 8.60
CA GLY A 160 1.75 -10.17 7.83
C GLY A 160 2.49 -9.14 8.66
N GLY A 161 2.58 -7.94 8.12
CA GLY A 161 3.11 -6.78 8.81
C GLY A 161 2.80 -5.51 8.04
N PRO A 162 2.66 -4.38 8.73
CA PRO A 162 2.33 -3.11 8.09
C PRO A 162 3.44 -2.64 7.15
N ILE A 163 3.05 -1.84 6.15
CA ILE A 163 3.98 -1.12 5.29
C ILE A 163 3.68 0.37 5.43
N GLU A 164 4.73 1.16 5.67
CA GLU A 164 4.65 2.61 5.74
C GLU A 164 5.57 3.23 4.71
N ILE A 165 5.05 4.12 3.87
CA ILE A 165 5.81 4.88 2.89
C ILE A 165 5.60 6.36 3.19
N GLY A 166 6.68 7.07 3.46
CA GLY A 166 6.68 8.52 3.71
C GLY A 166 6.36 9.33 2.47
N ASP A 167 6.23 10.63 2.64
CA ASP A 167 5.98 11.58 1.56
C ASP A 167 7.13 11.64 0.54
N ASP A 168 6.85 12.16 -0.65
CA ASP A 168 7.85 12.52 -1.65
C ASP A 168 8.71 11.33 -2.15
N CYS A 169 8.23 10.10 -2.03
CA CYS A 169 8.96 8.90 -2.47
C CYS A 169 8.77 8.61 -3.96
N TRP A 170 9.82 8.07 -4.58
CA TRP A 170 9.77 7.56 -5.95
C TRP A 170 10.20 6.08 -6.01
N PHE A 171 9.33 5.26 -6.56
CA PHE A 171 9.58 3.84 -6.81
C PHE A 171 9.67 3.61 -8.32
N GLY A 172 10.80 3.10 -8.80
CA GLY A 172 10.94 2.63 -10.17
C GLY A 172 10.04 1.43 -10.47
N GLY A 173 9.95 1.04 -11.74
CA GLY A 173 9.13 -0.12 -12.13
C GLY A 173 9.64 -1.44 -11.56
N ASN A 174 8.73 -2.44 -11.43
CA ASN A 174 9.03 -3.79 -10.94
C ASN A 174 9.62 -3.82 -9.51
N VAL A 175 9.24 -2.90 -8.64
CA VAL A 175 9.68 -2.89 -7.24
C VAL A 175 8.70 -3.71 -6.39
N THR A 176 9.27 -4.48 -5.45
CA THR A 176 8.50 -5.19 -4.41
C THR A 176 8.92 -4.69 -3.02
N VAL A 177 7.92 -4.39 -2.17
CA VAL A 177 8.13 -4.04 -0.76
C VAL A 177 7.54 -5.15 0.11
N LEU A 178 8.33 -5.67 1.05
CA LEU A 178 7.94 -6.76 1.94
C LEU A 178 7.29 -6.27 3.25
N PRO A 179 6.65 -7.17 4.03
CA PRO A 179 6.00 -6.82 5.29
C PRO A 179 6.96 -6.18 6.31
N ASN A 180 6.42 -5.34 7.19
CA ASN A 180 7.16 -4.65 8.26
C ASN A 180 8.21 -3.65 7.76
N VAL A 181 8.07 -3.15 6.53
CA VAL A 181 8.99 -2.16 5.98
C VAL A 181 8.43 -0.76 6.17
N LYS A 182 9.26 0.13 6.74
CA LYS A 182 9.05 1.57 6.75
C LYS A 182 10.02 2.23 5.78
N VAL A 183 9.50 2.96 4.80
CA VAL A 183 10.28 3.77 3.85
C VAL A 183 10.14 5.23 4.27
N GLY A 184 11.25 5.86 4.61
CA GLY A 184 11.29 7.26 5.04
C GLY A 184 10.92 8.24 3.91
N ARG A 185 10.69 9.49 4.28
CA ARG A 185 10.38 10.56 3.32
C ARG A 185 11.45 10.73 2.26
N GLY A 186 11.07 11.06 1.03
CA GLY A 186 11.99 11.42 -0.04
C GLY A 186 12.87 10.27 -0.55
N VAL A 187 12.52 9.03 -0.25
CA VAL A 187 13.30 7.85 -0.70
C VAL A 187 13.08 7.60 -2.18
N THR A 188 14.16 7.25 -2.87
CA THR A 188 14.12 6.73 -4.24
C THR A 188 14.46 5.23 -4.23
N VAL A 189 13.58 4.41 -4.78
CA VAL A 189 13.79 2.97 -4.95
C VAL A 189 14.01 2.67 -6.43
N GLY A 190 15.20 2.20 -6.79
CA GLY A 190 15.53 1.88 -8.18
C GLY A 190 14.72 0.70 -8.72
N ALA A 191 14.47 0.71 -10.04
CA ALA A 191 13.67 -0.33 -10.70
C ALA A 191 14.22 -1.75 -10.45
N GLY A 192 13.31 -2.75 -10.35
CA GLY A 192 13.66 -4.14 -10.11
C GLY A 192 14.12 -4.45 -8.68
N SER A 193 13.98 -3.52 -7.74
CA SER A 193 14.42 -3.72 -6.36
C SER A 193 13.42 -4.49 -5.52
N VAL A 194 13.93 -5.24 -4.52
CA VAL A 194 13.13 -5.88 -3.48
C VAL A 194 13.49 -5.28 -2.12
N VAL A 195 12.60 -4.46 -1.57
CA VAL A 195 12.82 -3.76 -0.30
C VAL A 195 12.42 -4.68 0.85
N THR A 196 13.42 -5.21 1.54
CA THR A 196 13.27 -6.23 2.60
C THR A 196 13.48 -5.67 4.01
N LYS A 197 13.91 -4.42 4.14
CA LYS A 197 14.19 -3.73 5.40
C LYS A 197 13.79 -2.27 5.29
N SER A 198 13.50 -1.65 6.42
CA SER A 198 13.21 -0.22 6.48
C SER A 198 14.33 0.63 5.90
N VAL A 199 13.96 1.73 5.26
CA VAL A 199 14.85 2.63 4.53
C VAL A 199 14.78 4.00 5.19
N PRO A 200 15.89 4.60 5.59
CA PRO A 200 15.89 5.93 6.21
C PRO A 200 15.50 7.01 5.18
N PRO A 201 15.04 8.19 5.65
CA PRO A 201 14.61 9.26 4.75
C PRO A 201 15.74 9.74 3.82
N PHE A 202 15.37 10.21 2.63
CA PHE A 202 16.27 10.75 1.61
C PHE A 202 17.41 9.78 1.19
N ALA A 203 17.11 8.48 1.18
CA ALA A 203 18.02 7.45 0.67
C ALA A 203 17.67 7.05 -0.76
N VAL A 204 18.68 6.63 -1.52
CA VAL A 204 18.51 5.86 -2.76
C VAL A 204 18.87 4.41 -2.48
N VAL A 205 17.92 3.51 -2.77
CA VAL A 205 18.11 2.06 -2.60
C VAL A 205 17.92 1.33 -3.92
N VAL A 206 18.72 0.30 -4.17
CA VAL A 206 18.66 -0.52 -5.39
C VAL A 206 18.96 -1.98 -5.10
N GLY A 207 18.44 -2.87 -5.94
CA GLY A 207 18.83 -4.28 -5.99
C GLY A 207 17.89 -5.24 -5.26
N ASN A 208 18.23 -6.53 -5.29
CA ASN A 208 17.53 -7.61 -4.61
C ASN A 208 18.52 -8.45 -3.78
N PRO A 209 18.47 -8.35 -2.44
CA PRO A 209 17.70 -7.40 -1.66
C PRO A 209 18.22 -5.96 -1.81
N ALA A 210 17.34 -4.98 -1.68
CA ALA A 210 17.69 -3.57 -1.84
C ALA A 210 18.73 -3.11 -0.80
N ARG A 211 19.71 -2.31 -1.27
CA ARG A 211 20.76 -1.71 -0.43
C ARG A 211 20.85 -0.22 -0.68
N ILE A 212 21.17 0.53 0.36
CA ILE A 212 21.40 1.96 0.26
C ILE A 212 22.68 2.19 -0.54
N VAL A 213 22.58 2.98 -1.61
CA VAL A 213 23.71 3.32 -2.49
C VAL A 213 24.04 4.81 -2.48
N ARG A 214 23.12 5.65 -2.01
CA ARG A 214 23.29 7.11 -1.97
C ARG A 214 22.43 7.74 -0.89
N LYS A 215 22.86 8.87 -0.35
CA LYS A 215 22.07 9.85 0.38
C LYS A 215 21.69 10.96 -0.59
N ILE A 216 20.43 11.40 -0.57
CA ILE A 216 19.96 12.52 -1.39
C ILE A 216 20.27 13.80 -0.63
N GLU A 217 21.03 14.70 -1.26
CA GLU A 217 21.32 16.04 -0.77
C GLU A 217 20.37 17.01 -1.47
N SER A 218 19.56 17.71 -0.72
CA SER A 218 18.61 18.70 -1.23
C SER A 218 18.14 19.61 -0.11
N LYS A 219 17.62 20.77 -0.47
CA LYS A 219 17.02 21.70 0.49
C LYS A 219 15.97 21.03 1.38
N TRP A 220 15.15 20.14 0.84
CA TRP A 220 14.14 19.40 1.61
C TRP A 220 14.74 18.36 2.55
N ALA A 221 15.86 17.76 2.18
CA ALA A 221 16.61 16.88 3.08
C ALA A 221 17.18 17.66 4.26
N ASP A 222 17.79 18.82 3.98
CA ASP A 222 18.35 19.70 5.02
C ASP A 222 17.27 20.19 5.99
N GLU A 223 16.12 20.66 5.46
CA GLU A 223 14.97 21.09 6.26
C GLU A 223 14.40 19.93 7.11
N HIS A 224 14.29 18.74 6.53
CA HIS A 224 13.79 17.55 7.22
C HIS A 224 14.71 17.17 8.38
N PHE A 225 16.02 17.03 8.13
CA PHE A 225 16.99 16.66 9.18
C PHE A 225 17.23 17.76 10.23
N ALA A 226 16.98 19.01 9.90
CA ALA A 226 16.96 20.08 10.88
C ALA A 226 15.75 19.97 11.83
N ALA A 227 14.59 19.56 11.31
CA ALA A 227 13.37 19.35 12.08
C ALA A 227 13.35 17.99 12.84
N HIS A 228 14.06 16.99 12.32
CA HIS A 228 14.09 15.60 12.83
C HIS A 228 15.54 15.11 12.96
N PRO A 229 16.36 15.66 13.86
CA PRO A 229 17.79 15.28 13.98
C PRO A 229 17.98 13.81 14.38
N GLU A 230 17.01 13.19 15.05
CA GLU A 230 17.00 11.76 15.39
C GLU A 230 16.90 10.83 14.17
N GLU A 231 16.42 11.33 13.04
CA GLU A 231 16.34 10.56 11.78
C GLU A 231 17.58 10.71 10.91
N GLN A 232 18.61 11.46 11.35
CA GLN A 232 19.88 11.55 10.62
C GLN A 232 20.57 10.20 10.54
N TRP A 233 21.21 9.97 9.41
CA TRP A 233 21.95 8.73 9.13
C TRP A 233 23.14 9.01 8.21
N GLU A 234 24.10 8.09 8.22
CA GLU A 234 25.28 8.14 7.34
C GLU A 234 25.30 6.95 6.38
N LEU A 235 25.92 7.13 5.22
CA LEU A 235 26.10 6.03 4.29
C LEU A 235 26.88 4.91 4.94
N PRO A 236 26.44 3.64 4.82
CA PRO A 236 27.23 2.50 5.26
C PRO A 236 28.62 2.53 4.62
N ALA A 237 29.65 2.26 5.39
CA ALA A 237 31.00 2.16 4.85
C ALA A 237 31.03 1.17 3.69
N LYS A 238 31.67 1.54 2.57
CA LYS A 238 31.87 0.62 1.44
C LYS A 238 32.66 -0.59 1.95
N LYS A 239 32.05 -1.76 1.89
CA LYS A 239 32.73 -3.03 2.13
C LYS A 239 33.54 -3.44 0.91
#